data_afdab451b98ef9f5d4d9a10034b4663c
#
_entry.id   afdab451b98ef9f5d4d9a10034b4663c
#
_cell.length_a   1.000
_cell.length_b   1.000
_cell.length_c   1.000
_cell.angle_alpha   90.00
_cell.angle_beta   90.00
_cell.angle_gamma   90.00
#
_symmetry.space_group_name_H-M   'P 1'
#
loop_
_entity.id
_entity.type
_entity.pdbx_description
1 polymer ?
#
loop_
_entity_poly.entity_id
_entity_poly.type
_entity_poly.pdbx_seq_one_letter_code
_entity_poly.pdbx_strand_id
1 'polypeptide(L)'
;MAARRSKRRSRRIGRWFKSSHSDQKCFTTDFLTKSKKVNEGEVPQYYIEHSHEAIIVPEEWDAVQEELARRKRLGKAYSGKSVFGAKIKCGDCGGWYGMKVWHSNDAYRSKIWRCNCKYEDGKPHCQTPAIRDEDIQERFISAMNGMIADKAPYIAACETAKAMLTDMTGIDAEIQELLREMEVVAGLTKKCIEENSASAQDQEEYTARYNGYVDRYEKAKARYDALSELRSGKQAKAKAIDRFIAMLSQREELLTEFDNRLWLTMVDYAEVHRDNKITFCFYDGTEITN
;
A
#
# COMPACT_ATOMS: atom_id res chain seq x y z
N MET A 1 9.90 6.55 -43.71
CA MET A 1 8.94 6.59 -42.59
C MET A 1 9.63 6.01 -41.35
N ALA A 2 10.11 6.86 -40.43
CA ALA A 2 10.86 6.46 -39.25
C ALA A 2 9.94 6.48 -38.03
N ALA A 3 9.70 5.31 -37.44
CA ALA A 3 8.88 5.16 -36.24
C ALA A 3 9.62 5.73 -35.04
N ARG A 4 9.09 6.81 -34.46
CA ARG A 4 9.53 7.37 -33.17
C ARG A 4 9.09 6.44 -32.04
N ARG A 5 10.01 5.62 -31.53
CA ARG A 5 9.84 4.92 -30.25
C ARG A 5 9.87 5.92 -29.11
N SER A 6 8.71 6.20 -28.49
CA SER A 6 8.63 6.95 -27.26
C SER A 6 9.20 6.12 -26.11
N LYS A 7 10.40 6.45 -25.65
CA LYS A 7 10.94 5.94 -24.38
C LYS A 7 10.11 6.48 -23.23
N ARG A 8 9.16 5.71 -22.73
CA ARG A 8 8.53 5.97 -21.43
C ARG A 8 9.60 5.90 -20.34
N ARG A 9 10.03 7.04 -19.84
CA ARG A 9 10.83 7.13 -18.61
C ARG A 9 9.96 6.62 -17.46
N SER A 10 10.22 5.42 -16.98
CA SER A 10 9.72 4.97 -15.69
C SER A 10 10.36 5.86 -14.61
N ARG A 11 9.58 6.79 -14.09
CA ARG A 11 9.98 7.56 -12.91
C ARG A 11 10.00 6.58 -11.73
N ARG A 12 11.17 6.15 -11.32
CA ARG A 12 11.39 5.49 -10.03
C ARG A 12 11.15 6.53 -8.93
N ILE A 13 9.88 6.64 -8.50
CA ILE A 13 9.47 7.37 -7.30
C ILE A 13 9.80 6.44 -6.14
N GLY A 14 10.89 6.61 -5.47
CA GLY A 14 11.20 5.76 -4.34
C GLY A 14 12.57 5.90 -3.69
N ARG A 15 13.35 6.94 -4.03
CA ARG A 15 14.71 7.08 -3.48
C ARG A 15 15.07 8.47 -2.97
N TRP A 16 14.10 9.32 -2.66
CA TRP A 16 14.40 10.74 -2.35
C TRP A 16 14.64 11.03 -0.88
N PHE A 17 14.40 10.09 0.04
CA PHE A 17 14.52 10.34 1.48
C PHE A 17 15.48 9.43 2.26
N LYS A 18 16.24 8.61 1.57
CA LYS A 18 17.44 8.06 2.19
C LYS A 18 18.56 9.05 1.94
N SER A 19 18.87 9.86 2.94
CA SER A 19 20.04 10.71 2.97
C SER A 19 21.28 9.85 2.77
N SER A 20 21.64 9.62 1.54
CA SER A 20 22.94 9.04 1.22
C SER A 20 23.86 10.18 0.86
N HIS A 21 24.80 10.48 1.72
CA HIS A 21 25.91 11.38 1.43
C HIS A 21 26.96 10.70 0.55
N SER A 22 26.57 9.78 -0.30
CA SER A 22 27.43 9.35 -1.37
C SER A 22 26.83 9.84 -2.68
N ASP A 23 27.35 10.93 -3.14
CA ASP A 23 27.04 11.50 -4.46
C ASP A 23 27.49 10.63 -5.63
N GLN A 24 27.80 9.36 -5.39
CA GLN A 24 28.28 8.45 -6.42
C GLN A 24 27.18 7.64 -7.08
N LYS A 25 25.97 8.22 -7.21
CA LYS A 25 24.96 7.72 -8.16
C LYS A 25 25.43 7.80 -9.61
N CYS A 26 26.29 8.76 -9.89
CA CYS A 26 26.97 8.92 -11.16
C CYS A 26 28.41 9.27 -10.90
N PHE A 27 29.32 8.71 -11.66
CA PHE A 27 30.74 9.10 -11.66
C PHE A 27 31.16 9.58 -13.05
N THR A 28 32.20 10.41 -13.08
CA THR A 28 32.73 10.93 -14.33
C THR A 28 33.65 9.90 -14.95
N THR A 29 33.30 9.40 -16.11
CA THR A 29 34.07 8.39 -16.85
C THR A 29 35.19 8.99 -17.67
N ASP A 30 35.04 10.26 -18.07
CA ASP A 30 36.04 10.99 -18.82
C ASP A 30 36.14 12.43 -18.30
N PHE A 31 37.30 12.79 -17.81
CA PHE A 31 37.55 14.08 -17.20
C PHE A 31 37.55 15.23 -18.23
N LEU A 32 37.97 14.97 -19.48
CA LEU A 32 38.03 15.95 -20.54
C LEU A 32 36.65 16.30 -21.07
N THR A 33 35.84 15.30 -21.38
CA THR A 33 34.48 15.46 -21.89
C THR A 33 33.43 15.66 -20.82
N LYS A 34 33.80 15.44 -19.52
CA LYS A 34 32.91 15.45 -18.35
C LYS A 34 31.71 14.52 -18.50
N SER A 35 31.87 13.44 -19.27
CA SER A 35 30.84 12.45 -19.44
C SER A 35 30.58 11.73 -18.11
N LYS A 36 29.28 11.56 -17.74
CA LYS A 36 28.86 10.93 -16.50
C LYS A 36 28.21 9.58 -16.79
N LYS A 37 28.60 8.56 -16.04
CA LYS A 37 27.97 7.25 -16.02
C LYS A 37 27.23 7.02 -14.70
N VAL A 38 26.07 6.37 -14.76
CA VAL A 38 25.36 5.90 -13.55
C VAL A 38 26.19 4.80 -12.90
N ASN A 39 26.40 4.90 -11.60
CA ASN A 39 27.11 3.85 -10.85
C ASN A 39 26.17 2.63 -10.69
N GLU A 40 26.54 1.53 -11.33
CA GLU A 40 25.82 0.25 -11.29
C GLU A 40 26.52 -0.75 -10.34
N GLY A 41 27.47 -0.28 -9.54
CA GLY A 41 28.25 -1.07 -8.59
C GLY A 41 29.77 -0.99 -8.79
N GLU A 42 30.25 -0.21 -9.78
CA GLU A 42 31.68 -0.07 -10.08
C GLU A 42 32.42 0.72 -8.99
N VAL A 43 31.72 1.66 -8.34
CA VAL A 43 32.26 2.46 -7.25
C VAL A 43 31.51 2.15 -5.96
N PRO A 44 32.20 1.85 -4.84
CA PRO A 44 31.54 1.57 -3.57
C PRO A 44 30.61 2.71 -3.14
N GLN A 45 29.41 2.35 -2.67
CA GLN A 45 28.44 3.29 -2.13
C GLN A 45 28.28 3.02 -0.64
N TYR A 46 28.42 4.07 0.15
CA TYR A 46 28.21 4.02 1.60
C TYR A 46 26.89 4.68 1.96
N TYR A 47 26.11 4.02 2.79
CA TYR A 47 24.90 4.58 3.36
C TYR A 47 25.19 5.10 4.76
N ILE A 48 24.96 6.38 5.01
CA ILE A 48 25.10 7.00 6.32
C ILE A 48 23.70 7.34 6.83
N GLU A 49 23.31 6.69 7.92
CA GLU A 49 22.06 6.99 8.62
C GLU A 49 22.20 8.26 9.45
N HIS A 50 21.09 8.98 9.61
CA HIS A 50 21.00 10.17 10.45
C HIS A 50 22.03 11.28 10.12
N SER A 51 22.40 11.44 8.85
CA SER A 51 23.34 12.47 8.41
C SER A 51 22.79 13.90 8.57
N HIS A 52 21.49 14.07 8.68
CA HIS A 52 20.78 15.30 8.98
C HIS A 52 19.42 15.01 9.61
N GLU A 53 18.82 16.02 10.23
CA GLU A 53 17.46 15.93 10.75
C GLU A 53 16.44 15.62 9.63
N ALA A 54 15.47 14.76 9.91
CA ALA A 54 14.46 14.38 8.93
C ALA A 54 13.53 15.56 8.63
N ILE A 55 13.36 15.91 7.35
CA ILE A 55 12.41 16.93 6.89
C ILE A 55 10.98 16.45 7.05
N ILE A 56 10.76 15.14 6.86
CA ILE A 56 9.48 14.47 7.10
C ILE A 56 9.76 13.34 8.07
N VAL A 57 8.99 13.24 9.14
CA VAL A 57 9.14 12.17 10.11
C VAL A 57 8.91 10.80 9.46
N PRO A 58 9.67 9.76 9.86
CA PRO A 58 9.61 8.45 9.23
C PRO A 58 8.20 7.85 9.16
N GLU A 59 7.40 8.07 10.21
CA GLU A 59 6.03 7.57 10.31
C GLU A 59 5.10 8.18 9.23
N GLU A 60 5.28 9.47 8.94
CA GLU A 60 4.55 10.14 7.84
C GLU A 60 4.97 9.61 6.47
N TRP A 61 6.27 9.43 6.29
CA TRP A 61 6.80 8.85 5.06
C TRP A 61 6.23 7.45 4.80
N ASP A 62 6.26 6.60 5.81
CA ASP A 62 5.75 5.23 5.73
C ASP A 62 4.25 5.22 5.41
N ALA A 63 3.46 6.07 6.07
CA ALA A 63 2.02 6.21 5.78
C ALA A 63 1.75 6.61 4.32
N VAL A 64 2.56 7.52 3.77
CA VAL A 64 2.47 7.91 2.35
C VAL A 64 2.85 6.76 1.42
N GLN A 65 3.89 5.98 1.75
CA GLN A 65 4.29 4.82 0.95
C GLN A 65 3.22 3.72 0.97
N GLU A 66 2.60 3.47 2.12
CA GLU A 66 1.49 2.53 2.26
C GLU A 66 0.29 2.95 1.39
N GLU A 67 -0.08 4.22 1.42
CA GLU A 67 -1.18 4.75 0.59
C GLU A 67 -0.86 4.67 -0.91
N LEU A 68 0.36 4.97 -1.32
CA LEU A 68 0.80 4.81 -2.70
C LEU A 68 0.76 3.34 -3.14
N ALA A 69 1.18 2.41 -2.29
CA ALA A 69 1.10 0.98 -2.55
C ALA A 69 -0.37 0.51 -2.65
N ARG A 70 -1.24 0.99 -1.77
CA ARG A 70 -2.68 0.74 -1.81
C ARG A 70 -3.30 1.18 -3.15
N ARG A 71 -3.03 2.42 -3.57
CA ARG A 71 -3.52 2.96 -4.85
C ARG A 71 -3.00 2.17 -6.05
N LYS A 72 -1.74 1.73 -6.01
CA LYS A 72 -1.15 0.91 -7.06
C LYS A 72 -1.83 -0.45 -7.19
N ARG A 73 -2.19 -1.10 -6.08
CA ARG A 73 -2.92 -2.39 -6.07
C ARG A 73 -4.32 -2.29 -6.69
N LEU A 74 -4.96 -1.14 -6.65
CA LEU A 74 -6.26 -0.91 -7.28
C LEU A 74 -6.20 -0.89 -8.83
N GLY A 75 -5.02 -1.11 -9.43
CA GLY A 75 -4.85 -1.31 -10.87
C GLY A 75 -5.09 -0.08 -11.75
N LYS A 76 -5.41 1.07 -11.18
CA LYS A 76 -5.61 2.35 -11.89
C LYS A 76 -4.62 3.39 -11.37
N ALA A 77 -4.02 4.14 -12.28
CA ALA A 77 -3.22 5.30 -11.92
C ALA A 77 -4.18 6.43 -11.50
N TYR A 78 -4.48 6.52 -10.22
CA TYR A 78 -5.23 7.65 -9.67
C TYR A 78 -4.32 8.88 -9.64
N SER A 79 -4.45 9.73 -10.65
CA SER A 79 -3.69 10.98 -10.77
C SER A 79 -4.31 12.16 -10.02
N GLY A 80 -5.42 11.94 -9.32
CA GLY A 80 -6.16 12.98 -8.61
C GLY A 80 -5.35 13.54 -7.43
N LYS A 81 -5.34 14.87 -7.32
CA LYS A 81 -4.73 15.58 -6.19
C LYS A 81 -5.62 15.56 -4.94
N SER A 82 -6.87 15.10 -5.05
CA SER A 82 -7.81 15.07 -3.94
C SER A 82 -7.52 13.91 -2.98
N VAL A 83 -7.64 14.18 -1.69
CA VAL A 83 -7.53 13.17 -0.62
C VAL A 83 -8.62 12.11 -0.68
N PHE A 84 -9.75 12.40 -1.32
CA PHE A 84 -10.87 11.48 -1.52
C PHE A 84 -10.64 10.48 -2.68
N GLY A 85 -9.60 10.69 -3.49
CA GLY A 85 -9.26 9.82 -4.61
C GLY A 85 -9.04 8.38 -4.18
N ALA A 86 -9.77 7.41 -4.77
CA ALA A 86 -9.73 5.99 -4.43
C ALA A 86 -10.08 5.66 -2.97
N LYS A 87 -10.90 6.51 -2.32
CA LYS A 87 -11.37 6.30 -0.95
C LYS A 87 -12.90 6.33 -0.82
N ILE A 88 -13.65 6.60 -1.89
CA ILE A 88 -15.11 6.61 -1.85
C ILE A 88 -15.64 5.46 -2.70
N LYS A 89 -16.40 4.56 -2.09
CA LYS A 89 -17.05 3.41 -2.71
C LYS A 89 -18.53 3.65 -2.93
N CYS A 90 -19.10 2.94 -3.89
CA CYS A 90 -20.51 2.90 -4.17
C CYS A 90 -21.17 1.72 -3.44
N GLY A 91 -22.14 1.96 -2.59
CA GLY A 91 -22.90 0.93 -1.88
C GLY A 91 -23.77 0.05 -2.77
N ASP A 92 -24.00 0.46 -4.04
CA ASP A 92 -24.76 -0.37 -4.97
C ASP A 92 -23.91 -1.40 -5.71
N CYS A 93 -22.74 -0.97 -6.23
CA CYS A 93 -21.93 -1.83 -7.11
C CYS A 93 -20.51 -2.09 -6.60
N GLY A 94 -20.15 -1.54 -5.42
CA GLY A 94 -18.79 -1.64 -4.88
C GLY A 94 -17.72 -0.86 -5.68
N GLY A 95 -18.09 -0.23 -6.79
CA GLY A 95 -17.18 0.53 -7.64
C GLY A 95 -16.74 1.85 -6.98
N TRP A 96 -15.64 2.41 -7.48
CA TRP A 96 -15.10 3.65 -6.93
C TRP A 96 -15.76 4.88 -7.49
N TYR A 97 -15.96 5.88 -6.64
CA TYR A 97 -16.34 7.22 -7.05
C TYR A 97 -15.15 7.94 -7.70
N GLY A 98 -15.46 8.71 -8.74
CA GLY A 98 -14.52 9.59 -9.42
C GLY A 98 -14.96 11.04 -9.35
N MET A 99 -14.00 11.94 -9.19
CA MET A 99 -14.25 13.39 -9.21
C MET A 99 -14.69 13.82 -10.60
N LYS A 100 -15.76 14.59 -10.67
CA LYS A 100 -16.29 15.25 -11.86
C LYS A 100 -16.41 16.75 -11.56
N VAL A 101 -16.30 17.56 -12.60
CA VAL A 101 -16.52 19.00 -12.48
C VAL A 101 -17.83 19.32 -13.20
N TRP A 102 -18.80 19.85 -12.45
CA TRP A 102 -20.03 20.38 -13.00
C TRP A 102 -19.87 21.87 -13.26
N HIS A 103 -20.52 22.36 -14.31
CA HIS A 103 -20.51 23.77 -14.69
C HIS A 103 -19.09 24.31 -14.84
N SER A 104 -18.23 23.56 -15.57
CA SER A 104 -16.79 23.88 -15.68
C SER A 104 -16.49 25.27 -16.24
N ASN A 105 -17.45 25.87 -16.97
CA ASN A 105 -17.29 27.12 -17.71
C ASN A 105 -18.13 28.28 -17.14
N ASP A 106 -18.76 28.11 -15.98
CA ASP A 106 -19.60 29.15 -15.38
C ASP A 106 -19.32 29.40 -13.89
N ALA A 107 -20.00 30.39 -13.31
CA ALA A 107 -19.86 30.78 -11.91
C ALA A 107 -20.32 29.68 -10.90
N TYR A 108 -21.09 28.71 -11.35
CA TYR A 108 -21.61 27.62 -10.52
C TYR A 108 -20.72 26.37 -10.57
N ARG A 109 -19.49 26.53 -11.02
CA ARG A 109 -18.51 25.45 -11.09
C ARG A 109 -18.36 24.74 -9.73
N SER A 110 -18.68 23.45 -9.69
CA SER A 110 -18.57 22.64 -8.49
C SER A 110 -17.86 21.32 -8.76
N LYS A 111 -17.15 20.82 -7.76
CA LYS A 111 -16.58 19.48 -7.75
C LYS A 111 -17.59 18.53 -7.13
N ILE A 112 -17.87 17.45 -7.82
CA ILE A 112 -18.74 16.39 -7.32
C ILE A 112 -18.07 15.05 -7.46
N TRP A 113 -18.41 14.16 -6.56
CA TRP A 113 -18.02 12.76 -6.60
C TRP A 113 -19.22 11.94 -7.07
N ARG A 114 -18.98 11.04 -8.02
CA ARG A 114 -20.01 10.17 -8.58
C ARG A 114 -19.41 8.80 -8.87
N CYS A 115 -20.18 7.73 -8.66
CA CYS A 115 -19.77 6.38 -9.02
C CYS A 115 -19.33 6.33 -10.50
N ASN A 116 -18.16 5.75 -10.74
CA ASN A 116 -17.62 5.61 -12.10
C ASN A 116 -18.44 4.61 -12.95
N CYS A 117 -19.11 3.65 -12.30
CA CYS A 117 -20.02 2.69 -12.92
C CYS A 117 -21.47 3.19 -13.00
N LYS A 118 -21.73 4.49 -12.73
CA LYS A 118 -23.09 5.07 -12.68
C LYS A 118 -23.87 4.84 -13.97
N TYR A 119 -23.19 4.95 -15.10
CA TYR A 119 -23.76 4.72 -16.41
C TYR A 119 -22.91 3.67 -17.14
N GLU A 120 -23.54 2.56 -17.45
CA GLU A 120 -22.99 1.51 -18.27
C GLU A 120 -23.87 1.44 -19.54
N ASP A 121 -23.25 1.48 -20.72
CA ASP A 121 -23.96 1.56 -22.02
C ASP A 121 -25.03 2.64 -22.11
N GLY A 122 -24.81 3.80 -21.45
CA GLY A 122 -25.74 4.92 -21.44
C GLY A 122 -26.92 4.76 -20.49
N LYS A 123 -27.07 3.64 -19.80
CA LYS A 123 -28.14 3.39 -18.83
C LYS A 123 -27.64 3.54 -17.38
N PRO A 124 -28.53 4.04 -16.46
CA PRO A 124 -28.16 4.10 -15.04
C PRO A 124 -27.96 2.70 -14.45
N HIS A 125 -26.76 2.38 -14.00
CA HIS A 125 -26.43 1.12 -13.34
C HIS A 125 -26.54 1.24 -11.81
N CYS A 126 -26.13 2.39 -11.24
CA CYS A 126 -26.18 2.64 -9.81
C CYS A 126 -27.14 3.79 -9.49
N GLN A 127 -27.87 3.66 -8.37
CA GLN A 127 -28.83 4.68 -7.90
C GLN A 127 -28.24 5.61 -6.84
N THR A 128 -27.01 5.31 -6.35
CA THR A 128 -26.32 6.15 -5.38
C THR A 128 -26.15 7.58 -5.89
N PRO A 129 -26.33 8.61 -5.04
CA PRO A 129 -26.27 10.01 -5.42
C PRO A 129 -24.86 10.47 -5.78
N ALA A 130 -24.76 11.61 -6.44
CA ALA A 130 -23.51 12.38 -6.51
C ALA A 130 -23.39 13.23 -5.24
N ILE A 131 -22.17 13.35 -4.71
CA ILE A 131 -21.89 14.06 -3.45
C ILE A 131 -20.85 15.14 -3.73
N ARG A 132 -20.96 16.28 -3.05
CA ARG A 132 -19.98 17.37 -3.12
C ARG A 132 -18.81 17.12 -2.19
N ASP A 133 -17.66 17.77 -2.48
CA ASP A 133 -16.49 17.76 -1.60
C ASP A 133 -16.88 18.21 -0.18
N GLU A 134 -17.62 19.30 -0.09
CA GLU A 134 -18.04 19.93 1.15
C GLU A 134 -18.93 18.99 1.99
N ASP A 135 -19.89 18.31 1.36
CA ASP A 135 -20.80 17.37 2.05
C ASP A 135 -20.03 16.20 2.69
N ILE A 136 -18.97 15.73 2.02
CA ILE A 136 -18.11 14.66 2.56
C ILE A 136 -17.33 15.17 3.78
N GLN A 137 -16.78 16.38 3.68
CA GLN A 137 -16.01 17.01 4.74
C GLN A 137 -16.85 17.24 6.00
N GLU A 138 -18.03 17.84 5.86
CA GLU A 138 -18.94 18.12 6.98
C GLU A 138 -19.37 16.84 7.68
N ARG A 139 -19.73 15.79 6.94
CA ARG A 139 -20.14 14.52 7.51
C ARG A 139 -18.97 13.81 8.19
N PHE A 140 -17.76 13.90 7.63
CA PHE A 140 -16.56 13.38 8.28
C PHE A 140 -16.28 14.10 9.59
N ILE A 141 -16.36 15.43 9.61
CA ILE A 141 -16.21 16.24 10.85
C ILE A 141 -17.23 15.80 11.91
N SER A 142 -18.50 15.60 11.50
CA SER A 142 -19.56 15.14 12.41
C SER A 142 -19.24 13.75 12.99
N ALA A 143 -18.82 12.79 12.14
CA ALA A 143 -18.42 11.45 12.57
C ALA A 143 -17.25 11.48 13.56
N MET A 144 -16.21 12.24 13.22
CA MET A 144 -15.04 12.40 14.10
C MET A 144 -15.37 13.06 15.42
N ASN A 145 -16.21 14.09 15.40
CA ASN A 145 -16.64 14.76 16.63
C ASN A 145 -17.44 13.84 17.56
N GLY A 146 -18.25 12.95 17.00
CA GLY A 146 -18.89 11.89 17.78
C GLY A 146 -17.89 10.97 18.47
N MET A 147 -16.83 10.56 17.77
CA MET A 147 -15.75 9.74 18.35
C MET A 147 -14.91 10.49 19.38
N ILE A 148 -14.61 11.78 19.14
CA ILE A 148 -13.83 12.62 20.06
C ILE A 148 -14.61 12.84 21.35
N ALA A 149 -15.93 12.99 21.29
CA ALA A 149 -16.79 13.19 22.46
C ALA A 149 -16.82 11.96 23.41
N ASP A 150 -16.73 10.75 22.86
CA ASP A 150 -16.65 9.51 23.65
C ASP A 150 -15.60 8.56 23.06
N LYS A 151 -14.35 8.75 23.43
CA LYS A 151 -13.20 8.03 22.90
C LYS A 151 -13.03 6.62 23.45
N ALA A 152 -13.45 6.40 24.70
CA ALA A 152 -13.09 5.21 25.46
C ALA A 152 -13.52 3.89 24.78
N PRO A 153 -14.77 3.73 24.29
CA PRO A 153 -15.20 2.51 23.64
C PRO A 153 -14.42 2.22 22.33
N TYR A 154 -14.11 3.27 21.57
CA TYR A 154 -13.35 3.13 20.32
C TYR A 154 -11.91 2.69 20.57
N ILE A 155 -11.24 3.28 21.54
CA ILE A 155 -9.87 2.89 21.92
C ILE A 155 -9.84 1.44 22.41
N ALA A 156 -10.78 1.04 23.28
CA ALA A 156 -10.85 -0.34 23.78
C ALA A 156 -11.09 -1.37 22.65
N ALA A 157 -11.96 -1.05 21.70
CA ALA A 157 -12.20 -1.88 20.52
C ALA A 157 -10.94 -2.01 19.65
N CYS A 158 -10.23 -0.90 19.43
CA CYS A 158 -8.97 -0.85 18.71
C CYS A 158 -7.88 -1.70 19.37
N GLU A 159 -7.71 -1.62 20.67
CA GLU A 159 -6.73 -2.42 21.41
C GLU A 159 -7.04 -3.91 21.31
N THR A 160 -8.32 -4.29 21.36
CA THR A 160 -8.76 -5.68 21.16
C THR A 160 -8.45 -6.17 19.76
N ALA A 161 -8.78 -5.38 18.73
CA ALA A 161 -8.50 -5.71 17.33
C ALA A 161 -6.99 -5.83 17.08
N LYS A 162 -6.19 -4.91 17.66
CA LYS A 162 -4.73 -4.95 17.59
C LYS A 162 -4.15 -6.22 18.22
N ALA A 163 -4.63 -6.63 19.38
CA ALA A 163 -4.18 -7.86 20.05
C ALA A 163 -4.37 -9.08 19.14
N MET A 164 -5.52 -9.18 18.44
CA MET A 164 -5.78 -10.26 17.47
C MET A 164 -4.86 -10.21 16.25
N LEU A 165 -4.51 -9.00 15.79
CA LEU A 165 -3.61 -8.82 14.64
C LEU A 165 -2.15 -9.11 14.97
N THR A 166 -1.73 -8.85 16.21
CA THR A 166 -0.35 -9.04 16.67
C THR A 166 -0.04 -10.47 17.09
N ASP A 167 -1.05 -11.30 17.31
CA ASP A 167 -0.82 -12.74 17.50
C ASP A 167 -0.42 -13.39 16.17
N MET A 168 0.88 -13.58 16.02
CA MET A 168 1.51 -14.16 14.82
C MET A 168 2.18 -15.49 15.12
N THR A 169 1.98 -16.05 16.32
CA THR A 169 2.68 -17.25 16.80
C THR A 169 2.58 -18.41 15.80
N GLY A 170 1.37 -18.67 15.27
CA GLY A 170 1.17 -19.73 14.28
C GLY A 170 1.84 -19.45 12.92
N ILE A 171 1.77 -18.18 12.46
CA ILE A 171 2.40 -17.76 11.19
C ILE A 171 3.92 -17.85 11.30
N ASP A 172 4.50 -17.36 12.39
CA ASP A 172 5.94 -17.37 12.60
C ASP A 172 6.48 -18.80 12.73
N ALA A 173 5.75 -19.70 13.41
CA ALA A 173 6.12 -21.11 13.49
C ALA A 173 6.12 -21.78 12.11
N GLU A 174 5.09 -21.58 11.30
CA GLU A 174 5.00 -22.15 9.94
C GLU A 174 6.09 -21.57 9.02
N ILE A 175 6.38 -20.27 9.11
CA ILE A 175 7.49 -19.63 8.36
C ILE A 175 8.83 -20.29 8.72
N GLN A 176 9.10 -20.54 10.00
CA GLN A 176 10.34 -21.19 10.43
C GLN A 176 10.44 -22.63 9.93
N GLU A 177 9.35 -23.37 9.89
CA GLU A 177 9.29 -24.71 9.34
C GLU A 177 9.60 -24.72 7.83
N LEU A 178 8.96 -23.82 7.08
CA LEU A 178 9.20 -23.69 5.64
C LEU A 178 10.64 -23.28 5.31
N LEU A 179 11.26 -22.41 6.11
CA LEU A 179 12.67 -22.06 5.93
C LEU A 179 13.60 -23.26 6.13
N ARG A 180 13.34 -24.09 7.16
CA ARG A 180 14.10 -25.33 7.37
C ARG A 180 13.89 -26.33 6.22
N GLU A 181 12.66 -26.46 5.75
CA GLU A 181 12.33 -27.30 4.61
C GLU A 181 13.08 -26.87 3.35
N MET A 182 13.07 -25.59 3.04
CA MET A 182 13.79 -25.03 1.89
C MET A 182 15.31 -25.27 2.00
N GLU A 183 15.88 -25.12 3.19
CA GLU A 183 17.30 -25.39 3.44
C GLU A 183 17.65 -26.88 3.23
N VAL A 184 16.83 -27.79 3.76
CA VAL A 184 16.99 -29.24 3.56
C VAL A 184 16.92 -29.60 2.09
N VAL A 185 15.89 -29.11 1.38
CA VAL A 185 15.71 -29.39 -0.05
C VAL A 185 16.85 -28.82 -0.91
N ALA A 186 17.34 -27.62 -0.58
CA ALA A 186 18.50 -27.04 -1.24
C ALA A 186 19.77 -27.90 -1.04
N GLY A 187 19.98 -28.44 0.18
CA GLY A 187 21.04 -29.40 0.48
C GLY A 187 20.93 -30.69 -0.32
N LEU A 188 19.71 -31.26 -0.41
CA LEU A 188 19.44 -32.47 -1.20
C LEU A 188 19.67 -32.25 -2.71
N THR A 189 19.26 -31.09 -3.21
CA THR A 189 19.46 -30.69 -4.61
C THR A 189 20.95 -30.59 -4.92
N LYS A 190 21.72 -29.93 -4.05
CA LYS A 190 23.18 -29.82 -4.20
C LYS A 190 23.84 -31.19 -4.21
N LYS A 191 23.50 -32.07 -3.27
CA LYS A 191 24.02 -33.45 -3.20
C LYS A 191 23.66 -34.23 -4.44
N CYS A 192 22.45 -34.13 -4.96
CA CYS A 192 22.01 -34.79 -6.18
C CYS A 192 22.86 -34.35 -7.42
N ILE A 193 23.20 -33.06 -7.51
CA ILE A 193 24.07 -32.52 -8.56
C ILE A 193 25.50 -33.06 -8.40
N GLU A 194 26.05 -33.07 -7.18
CA GLU A 194 27.39 -33.58 -6.88
C GLU A 194 27.50 -35.07 -7.20
N GLU A 195 26.53 -35.89 -6.83
CA GLU A 195 26.48 -37.32 -7.16
C GLU A 195 26.45 -37.58 -8.68
N ASN A 196 25.67 -36.81 -9.44
CA ASN A 196 25.60 -36.94 -10.89
C ASN A 196 26.90 -36.51 -11.60
N SER A 197 27.65 -35.59 -10.99
CA SER A 197 28.96 -35.15 -11.51
C SER A 197 30.11 -36.15 -11.21
N ALA A 198 29.97 -36.92 -10.12
CA ALA A 198 31.02 -37.82 -9.64
C ALA A 198 30.93 -39.23 -10.25
N SER A 199 29.77 -39.69 -10.68
CA SER A 199 29.56 -41.04 -11.22
C SER A 199 28.52 -41.04 -12.35
N ALA A 200 28.68 -41.93 -13.33
CA ALA A 200 27.68 -42.14 -14.38
C ALA A 200 26.39 -42.70 -13.74
N GLN A 201 25.29 -41.94 -13.83
CA GLN A 201 23.98 -42.32 -13.35
C GLN A 201 22.98 -42.40 -14.49
N ASP A 202 21.86 -43.07 -14.26
CA ASP A 202 20.70 -42.99 -15.13
C ASP A 202 20.16 -41.57 -15.16
N GLN A 203 20.14 -40.97 -16.35
CA GLN A 203 19.75 -39.58 -16.50
C GLN A 203 18.24 -39.36 -16.33
N GLU A 204 17.41 -40.38 -16.59
CA GLU A 204 15.96 -40.27 -16.33
C GLU A 204 15.70 -40.26 -14.83
N GLU A 205 16.34 -41.14 -14.08
CA GLU A 205 16.22 -41.18 -12.61
C GLU A 205 16.79 -39.93 -11.97
N TYR A 206 17.95 -39.43 -12.41
CA TYR A 206 18.52 -38.18 -11.96
C TYR A 206 17.55 -37.01 -12.17
N THR A 207 17.03 -36.87 -13.40
CA THR A 207 16.12 -35.79 -13.76
C THR A 207 14.83 -35.83 -12.95
N ALA A 208 14.28 -37.03 -12.73
CA ALA A 208 13.09 -37.20 -11.89
C ALA A 208 13.34 -36.77 -10.44
N ARG A 209 14.47 -37.17 -9.83
CA ARG A 209 14.84 -36.75 -8.47
C ARG A 209 15.08 -35.26 -8.37
N TYR A 210 15.85 -34.71 -9.30
CA TYR A 210 16.14 -33.27 -9.34
C TYR A 210 14.85 -32.44 -9.45
N ASN A 211 13.98 -32.78 -10.41
CA ASN A 211 12.71 -32.09 -10.57
C ASN A 211 11.81 -32.22 -9.33
N GLY A 212 11.81 -33.39 -8.69
CA GLY A 212 11.09 -33.60 -7.44
C GLY A 212 11.55 -32.66 -6.31
N TYR A 213 12.87 -32.39 -6.20
CA TYR A 213 13.41 -31.41 -5.25
C TYR A 213 13.05 -29.97 -5.64
N VAL A 214 13.14 -29.62 -6.92
CA VAL A 214 12.75 -28.30 -7.42
C VAL A 214 11.28 -28.03 -7.12
N ASP A 215 10.38 -28.96 -7.46
CA ASP A 215 8.95 -28.82 -7.17
C ASP A 215 8.65 -28.63 -5.66
N ARG A 216 9.37 -29.38 -4.83
CA ARG A 216 9.23 -29.30 -3.37
C ARG A 216 9.70 -27.94 -2.85
N TYR A 217 10.82 -27.45 -3.35
CA TYR A 217 11.34 -26.12 -3.02
C TYR A 217 10.39 -25.01 -3.44
N GLU A 218 9.88 -25.06 -4.68
CA GLU A 218 8.95 -24.04 -5.20
C GLU A 218 7.64 -24.00 -4.44
N LYS A 219 7.10 -25.17 -4.04
CA LYS A 219 5.89 -25.24 -3.19
C LYS A 219 6.14 -24.61 -1.81
N ALA A 220 7.25 -24.95 -1.16
CA ALA A 220 7.60 -24.38 0.13
C ALA A 220 7.81 -22.87 0.03
N LYS A 221 8.49 -22.41 -1.02
CA LYS A 221 8.75 -20.99 -1.27
C LYS A 221 7.44 -20.22 -1.52
N ALA A 222 6.55 -20.74 -2.36
CA ALA A 222 5.26 -20.09 -2.63
C ALA A 222 4.43 -19.93 -1.34
N ARG A 223 4.46 -20.94 -0.47
CA ARG A 223 3.77 -20.87 0.83
C ARG A 223 4.44 -19.86 1.77
N TYR A 224 5.76 -19.84 1.83
CA TYR A 224 6.55 -18.86 2.58
C TYR A 224 6.25 -17.43 2.13
N ASP A 225 6.24 -17.17 0.81
CA ASP A 225 5.96 -15.85 0.26
C ASP A 225 4.54 -15.39 0.64
N ALA A 226 3.54 -16.28 0.55
CA ALA A 226 2.16 -16.00 0.94
C ALA A 226 2.01 -15.68 2.44
N LEU A 227 2.68 -16.44 3.31
CA LEU A 227 2.67 -16.18 4.76
C LEU A 227 3.42 -14.90 5.13
N SER A 228 4.52 -14.61 4.46
CA SER A 228 5.29 -13.38 4.66
C SER A 228 4.48 -12.15 4.26
N GLU A 229 3.71 -12.23 3.17
CA GLU A 229 2.79 -11.16 2.75
C GLU A 229 1.65 -10.99 3.76
N LEU A 230 1.05 -12.09 4.23
CA LEU A 230 0.00 -12.06 5.26
C LEU A 230 0.52 -11.45 6.57
N ARG A 231 1.71 -11.84 7.03
CA ARG A 231 2.38 -11.30 8.21
C ARG A 231 2.61 -9.79 8.08
N SER A 232 3.18 -9.38 6.96
CA SER A 232 3.41 -7.95 6.66
C SER A 232 2.11 -7.15 6.64
N GLY A 233 1.05 -7.70 6.04
CA GLY A 233 -0.27 -7.09 6.02
C GLY A 233 -0.89 -6.92 7.41
N LYS A 234 -0.77 -7.95 8.29
CA LYS A 234 -1.22 -7.85 9.70
C LYS A 234 -0.43 -6.79 10.47
N GLN A 235 0.89 -6.74 10.31
CA GLN A 235 1.74 -5.74 10.95
C GLN A 235 1.40 -4.32 10.49
N ALA A 236 1.16 -4.10 9.20
CA ALA A 236 0.76 -2.82 8.66
C ALA A 236 -0.58 -2.35 9.25
N LYS A 237 -1.57 -3.26 9.37
CA LYS A 237 -2.86 -2.96 10.02
C LYS A 237 -2.70 -2.62 11.50
N ALA A 238 -1.89 -3.37 12.25
CA ALA A 238 -1.63 -3.09 13.66
C ALA A 238 -0.99 -1.69 13.84
N LYS A 239 -0.02 -1.31 13.01
CA LYS A 239 0.57 0.03 13.01
C LYS A 239 -0.45 1.12 12.65
N ALA A 240 -1.38 0.85 11.73
CA ALA A 240 -2.46 1.79 11.40
C ALA A 240 -3.39 2.02 12.59
N ILE A 241 -3.73 0.95 13.32
CA ILE A 241 -4.51 1.05 14.57
C ILE A 241 -3.75 1.85 15.63
N ASP A 242 -2.44 1.66 15.81
CA ASP A 242 -1.64 2.45 16.75
C ASP A 242 -1.68 3.95 16.41
N ARG A 243 -1.53 4.28 15.13
CA ARG A 243 -1.66 5.67 14.66
C ARG A 243 -3.05 6.24 14.93
N PHE A 244 -4.10 5.44 14.72
CA PHE A 244 -5.48 5.82 15.00
C PHE A 244 -5.68 6.12 16.49
N ILE A 245 -5.28 5.20 17.38
CA ILE A 245 -5.37 5.40 18.84
C ILE A 245 -4.61 6.65 19.27
N ALA A 246 -3.38 6.84 18.80
CA ALA A 246 -2.56 7.99 19.14
C ALA A 246 -3.23 9.30 18.71
N MET A 247 -3.74 9.37 17.48
CA MET A 247 -4.42 10.57 16.97
C MET A 247 -5.72 10.87 17.72
N LEU A 248 -6.53 9.83 18.02
CA LEU A 248 -7.77 10.00 18.76
C LEU A 248 -7.51 10.42 20.23
N SER A 249 -6.51 9.84 20.87
CA SER A 249 -6.15 10.12 22.26
C SER A 249 -5.62 11.54 22.44
N GLN A 250 -4.81 12.03 21.51
CA GLN A 250 -4.21 13.38 21.58
C GLN A 250 -5.19 14.52 21.31
N ARG A 251 -6.33 14.22 20.70
CA ARG A 251 -7.33 15.24 20.38
C ARG A 251 -8.26 15.49 21.57
N GLU A 252 -8.23 16.70 22.12
CA GLU A 252 -9.14 17.14 23.19
C GLU A 252 -10.28 18.01 22.64
N GLU A 253 -10.01 18.74 21.57
CA GLU A 253 -10.96 19.67 20.98
C GLU A 253 -11.69 19.05 19.79
N LEU A 254 -12.96 19.46 19.62
CA LEU A 254 -13.77 19.10 18.46
C LEU A 254 -13.20 19.74 17.19
N LEU A 255 -13.37 19.06 16.08
CA LEU A 255 -12.97 19.55 14.77
C LEU A 255 -13.93 20.64 14.30
N THR A 256 -13.38 21.79 13.95
CA THR A 256 -14.12 22.89 13.30
C THR A 256 -13.93 22.90 11.78
N GLU A 257 -12.81 22.33 11.30
CA GLU A 257 -12.45 22.28 9.90
C GLU A 257 -11.99 20.89 9.50
N PHE A 258 -12.07 20.60 8.20
CA PHE A 258 -11.63 19.31 7.64
C PHE A 258 -10.09 19.21 7.64
N ASP A 259 -9.60 18.16 8.28
CA ASP A 259 -8.18 17.86 8.37
C ASP A 259 -7.83 16.73 7.39
N ASN A 260 -7.08 17.09 6.33
CA ASN A 260 -6.62 16.15 5.31
C ASN A 260 -5.75 15.02 5.88
N ARG A 261 -4.90 15.33 6.88
CA ARG A 261 -4.02 14.36 7.51
C ARG A 261 -4.82 13.35 8.30
N LEU A 262 -5.78 13.84 9.07
CA LEU A 262 -6.69 13.00 9.84
C LEU A 262 -7.48 12.06 8.93
N TRP A 263 -8.05 12.58 7.84
CA TRP A 263 -8.74 11.78 6.83
C TRP A 263 -7.86 10.66 6.27
N LEU A 264 -6.65 10.98 5.84
CA LEU A 264 -5.73 10.02 5.23
C LEU A 264 -5.23 8.95 6.21
N THR A 265 -5.11 9.31 7.48
CA THR A 265 -4.57 8.43 8.53
C THR A 265 -5.64 7.52 9.11
N MET A 266 -6.87 8.00 9.25
CA MET A 266 -7.92 7.28 9.96
C MET A 266 -8.89 6.54 9.05
N VAL A 267 -9.24 7.09 7.88
CA VAL A 267 -10.25 6.50 6.99
C VAL A 267 -9.62 5.55 5.98
N ASP A 268 -10.06 4.29 5.96
CA ASP A 268 -9.73 3.35 4.89
C ASP A 268 -10.54 3.68 3.64
N TYR A 269 -11.87 3.70 3.76
CA TYR A 269 -12.76 4.16 2.70
C TYR A 269 -14.07 4.70 3.28
N ALA A 270 -14.81 5.44 2.46
CA ALA A 270 -16.17 5.85 2.73
C ALA A 270 -17.13 5.19 1.74
N GLU A 271 -18.26 4.69 2.20
CA GLU A 271 -19.28 4.08 1.36
C GLU A 271 -20.51 4.95 1.26
N VAL A 272 -20.95 5.23 0.04
CA VAL A 272 -22.10 6.07 -0.25
C VAL A 272 -23.32 5.20 -0.53
N HIS A 273 -24.42 5.41 0.21
CA HIS A 273 -25.66 4.68 0.09
C HIS A 273 -26.70 5.41 -0.75
N ARG A 274 -27.76 4.68 -1.15
CA ARG A 274 -28.88 5.25 -1.96
C ARG A 274 -29.65 6.35 -1.25
N ASP A 275 -29.78 6.23 0.06
CA ASP A 275 -30.47 7.20 0.93
C ASP A 275 -29.62 8.45 1.23
N ASN A 276 -28.53 8.63 0.48
CA ASN A 276 -27.58 9.72 0.65
C ASN A 276 -26.79 9.68 1.95
N LYS A 277 -26.81 8.60 2.70
CA LYS A 277 -25.91 8.41 3.84
C LYS A 277 -24.51 8.02 3.40
N ILE A 278 -23.53 8.34 4.24
CA ILE A 278 -22.13 7.94 4.07
C ILE A 278 -21.71 7.13 5.28
N THR A 279 -21.24 5.92 5.06
CA THR A 279 -20.56 5.13 6.10
C THR A 279 -19.06 5.32 5.96
N PHE A 280 -18.43 5.86 6.98
CA PHE A 280 -16.97 5.97 7.09
C PHE A 280 -16.44 4.69 7.72
N CYS A 281 -15.62 3.95 6.98
CA CYS A 281 -14.92 2.76 7.45
C CYS A 281 -13.49 3.16 7.80
N PHE A 282 -13.14 3.02 9.06
CA PHE A 282 -11.82 3.39 9.58
C PHE A 282 -10.84 2.22 9.51
N TYR A 283 -9.54 2.48 9.58
CA TYR A 283 -8.50 1.44 9.49
C TYR A 283 -8.53 0.43 10.65
N ASP A 284 -9.13 0.78 11.77
CA ASP A 284 -9.37 -0.09 12.92
C ASP A 284 -10.56 -1.05 12.73
N GLY A 285 -11.37 -0.82 11.68
CA GLY A 285 -12.59 -1.55 11.39
C GLY A 285 -13.86 -0.92 11.95
N THR A 286 -13.75 0.23 12.63
CA THR A 286 -14.93 1.00 13.07
C THR A 286 -15.67 1.55 11.88
N GLU A 287 -17.00 1.47 11.91
CA GLU A 287 -17.90 2.02 10.90
C GLU A 287 -18.85 3.05 11.52
N ILE A 288 -18.89 4.23 10.95
CA ILE A 288 -19.80 5.31 11.40
C ILE A 288 -20.62 5.80 10.20
N THR A 289 -21.92 5.73 10.31
CA THR A 289 -22.86 6.18 9.27
C THR A 289 -23.47 7.54 9.65
N ASN A 290 -23.38 8.48 8.70
CA ASN A 290 -23.96 9.83 8.79
C ASN A 290 -24.85 10.17 7.60
#